data_feb137a9e7714d4c1e396729c6005487
#
_entry.id   feb137a9e7714d4c1e396729c6005487
#
_cell.length_a   1.000
_cell.length_b   1.000
_cell.length_c   1.000
_cell.angle_alpha   90.00
_cell.angle_beta   90.00
_cell.angle_gamma   90.00
#
_symmetry.space_group_name_H-M   'P 1'
#
loop_
_entity.id
_entity.type
_entity.pdbx_description
1 polymer ?
#
loop_
_entity_poly.entity_id
_entity_poly.type
_entity_poly.pdbx_seq_one_letter_code
_entity_poly.pdbx_strand_id
1 'polypeptide(L)'
;KLEIDPALLGRVYESPEITGVVSARAAAETGLAAGTPVVGGAGDNAAAAVGTGVVTAGSAFTTIGTSGVVYAHTDRVTIDPAGRVHTFCCAVPGAWHVMGVTQGAGLSLKWFRDQFCGAEKEAAAGMATDPYVLMDKQAALSPVGANRLLYLPYLMGERTPHLDPQARGVFFGLSAMHEKRDLLRAVME
;
A
#
# COMPACT_ATOMS: atom_id res chain seq x y z
N LYS A 1 1.14 20.41 -24.82
CA LYS A 1 -0.28 20.12 -24.59
C LYS A 1 -0.66 19.02 -25.58
N LEU A 2 -1.45 18.03 -25.16
CA LEU A 2 -1.71 16.82 -25.94
C LEU A 2 -2.82 17.00 -26.99
N GLU A 3 -3.44 18.18 -27.10
CA GLU A 3 -4.53 18.50 -28.05
C GLU A 3 -5.62 17.41 -28.16
N ILE A 4 -5.91 16.74 -27.04
CA ILE A 4 -6.95 15.71 -26.98
C ILE A 4 -8.31 16.39 -26.92
N ASP A 5 -9.23 15.97 -27.77
CA ASP A 5 -10.60 16.45 -27.76
C ASP A 5 -11.27 16.09 -26.42
N PRO A 6 -11.71 17.05 -25.60
CA PRO A 6 -12.39 16.77 -24.33
C PRO A 6 -13.66 15.91 -24.48
N ALA A 7 -14.28 15.91 -25.66
CA ALA A 7 -15.46 15.07 -25.94
C ALA A 7 -15.15 13.56 -25.92
N LEU A 8 -13.88 13.18 -26.03
CA LEU A 8 -13.44 11.78 -25.89
C LEU A 8 -13.35 11.33 -24.42
N LEU A 9 -13.38 12.27 -23.47
CA LEU A 9 -13.32 11.97 -22.05
C LEU A 9 -14.74 11.77 -21.50
N GLY A 10 -14.93 10.74 -20.69
CA GLY A 10 -16.20 10.54 -19.97
C GLY A 10 -16.48 11.68 -18.98
N ARG A 11 -17.76 11.86 -18.66
CA ARG A 11 -18.16 12.79 -17.60
C ARG A 11 -17.55 12.35 -16.26
N VAL A 12 -17.01 13.30 -15.51
CA VAL A 12 -16.49 13.09 -14.16
C VAL A 12 -17.62 13.31 -13.16
N TYR A 13 -17.71 12.45 -12.15
CA TYR A 13 -18.70 12.48 -11.09
C TYR A 13 -18.02 12.43 -9.73
N GLU A 14 -18.63 13.02 -8.72
CA GLU A 14 -18.26 12.76 -7.34
C GLU A 14 -18.62 11.33 -6.91
N SER A 15 -17.89 10.78 -5.96
CA SER A 15 -18.05 9.38 -5.54
C SER A 15 -19.47 8.98 -5.16
N PRO A 16 -20.25 9.77 -4.39
CA PRO A 16 -21.62 9.43 -4.04
C PRO A 16 -22.66 9.86 -5.10
N GLU A 17 -22.27 10.53 -6.17
CA GLU A 17 -23.18 11.00 -7.22
C GLU A 17 -23.76 9.81 -7.99
N ILE A 18 -25.08 9.78 -8.17
CA ILE A 18 -25.75 8.72 -8.92
C ILE A 18 -25.44 8.91 -10.40
N THR A 19 -24.78 7.91 -11.00
CA THR A 19 -24.39 7.88 -12.40
C THR A 19 -25.35 7.09 -13.29
N GLY A 20 -26.20 6.28 -12.69
CA GLY A 20 -27.18 5.45 -13.37
C GLY A 20 -27.95 4.55 -12.41
N VAL A 21 -28.63 3.56 -12.98
CA VAL A 21 -29.36 2.53 -12.24
C VAL A 21 -29.10 1.15 -12.83
N VAL A 22 -29.25 0.11 -12.03
CA VAL A 22 -29.22 -1.29 -12.52
C VAL A 22 -30.33 -1.49 -13.56
N SER A 23 -29.95 -1.83 -14.78
CA SER A 23 -30.88 -2.10 -15.87
C SER A 23 -31.62 -3.42 -15.66
N ALA A 24 -32.75 -3.62 -16.33
CA ALA A 24 -33.49 -4.89 -16.30
C ALA A 24 -32.63 -6.08 -16.76
N ARG A 25 -31.76 -5.86 -17.74
CA ARG A 25 -30.81 -6.88 -18.21
C ARG A 25 -29.79 -7.24 -17.13
N ALA A 26 -29.14 -6.25 -16.52
CA ALA A 26 -28.17 -6.47 -15.46
C ALA A 26 -28.83 -7.15 -14.24
N ALA A 27 -30.06 -6.76 -13.90
CA ALA A 27 -30.84 -7.39 -12.83
C ALA A 27 -31.06 -8.89 -13.09
N ALA A 28 -31.40 -9.26 -14.31
CA ALA A 28 -31.60 -10.67 -14.71
C ALA A 28 -30.28 -11.49 -14.66
N GLU A 29 -29.14 -10.88 -15.01
CA GLU A 29 -27.84 -11.54 -15.03
C GLU A 29 -27.19 -11.65 -13.62
N THR A 30 -27.45 -10.70 -12.72
CA THR A 30 -26.76 -10.59 -11.41
C THR A 30 -27.61 -10.89 -10.19
N GLY A 31 -28.94 -10.89 -10.33
CA GLY A 31 -29.88 -11.02 -9.21
C GLY A 31 -30.09 -9.71 -8.42
N LEU A 32 -29.46 -8.60 -8.80
CA LEU A 32 -29.71 -7.29 -8.19
C LEU A 32 -31.09 -6.76 -8.61
N ALA A 33 -31.73 -5.95 -7.77
CA ALA A 33 -33.00 -5.33 -8.11
C ALA A 33 -32.81 -4.30 -9.25
N ALA A 34 -33.67 -4.37 -10.27
CA ALA A 34 -33.71 -3.34 -11.30
C ALA A 34 -34.05 -1.98 -10.70
N GLY A 35 -33.41 -0.91 -11.18
CA GLY A 35 -33.60 0.44 -10.63
C GLY A 35 -32.73 0.75 -9.40
N THR A 36 -31.94 -0.18 -8.87
CA THR A 36 -30.96 0.11 -7.80
C THR A 36 -30.00 1.20 -8.27
N PRO A 37 -29.80 2.29 -7.50
CA PRO A 37 -28.87 3.35 -7.86
C PRO A 37 -27.42 2.85 -7.98
N VAL A 38 -26.73 3.33 -9.00
CA VAL A 38 -25.29 3.11 -9.21
C VAL A 38 -24.59 4.45 -9.05
N VAL A 39 -23.62 4.52 -8.17
CA VAL A 39 -22.84 5.74 -7.86
C VAL A 39 -21.52 5.78 -8.58
N GLY A 40 -20.86 6.95 -8.61
CA GLY A 40 -19.55 7.16 -9.24
C GLY A 40 -18.45 6.24 -8.69
N GLY A 41 -18.52 5.92 -7.41
CA GLY A 41 -17.53 5.06 -6.75
C GLY A 41 -16.22 5.77 -6.49
N ALA A 42 -15.19 5.01 -6.13
CA ALA A 42 -13.87 5.54 -5.82
C ALA A 42 -12.75 4.53 -6.15
N GLY A 43 -11.54 5.04 -6.31
CA GLY A 43 -10.34 4.19 -6.31
C GLY A 43 -10.16 3.51 -4.95
N ASP A 44 -9.44 2.38 -4.94
CA ASP A 44 -9.27 1.49 -3.78
C ASP A 44 -8.85 2.19 -2.49
N ASN A 45 -7.82 3.05 -2.56
CA ASN A 45 -7.35 3.80 -1.38
C ASN A 45 -8.37 4.84 -0.90
N ALA A 46 -9.08 5.52 -1.79
CA ALA A 46 -10.11 6.47 -1.41
C ALA A 46 -11.34 5.77 -0.82
N ALA A 47 -11.70 4.59 -1.35
CA ALA A 47 -12.76 3.75 -0.79
C ALA A 47 -12.35 3.17 0.58
N ALA A 48 -11.10 2.71 0.73
CA ALA A 48 -10.55 2.23 2.00
C ALA A 48 -10.56 3.33 3.08
N ALA A 49 -10.30 4.59 2.69
CA ALA A 49 -10.37 5.72 3.61
C ALA A 49 -11.78 5.86 4.20
N VAL A 50 -12.82 5.79 3.37
CA VAL A 50 -14.22 5.80 3.85
C VAL A 50 -14.49 4.59 4.73
N GLY A 51 -14.11 3.38 4.30
CA GLY A 51 -14.34 2.14 5.04
C GLY A 51 -13.64 2.10 6.40
N THR A 52 -12.54 2.80 6.58
CA THR A 52 -11.79 2.91 7.85
C THR A 52 -12.10 4.17 8.65
N GLY A 53 -13.01 5.03 8.16
CA GLY A 53 -13.40 6.26 8.86
C GLY A 53 -12.39 7.41 8.72
N VAL A 54 -11.44 7.32 7.77
CA VAL A 54 -10.47 8.39 7.50
C VAL A 54 -11.08 9.40 6.52
N VAL A 55 -11.98 10.22 7.04
CA VAL A 55 -12.84 11.12 6.25
C VAL A 55 -12.77 12.59 6.69
N THR A 56 -11.86 12.92 7.59
CA THR A 56 -11.66 14.28 8.12
C THR A 56 -10.19 14.65 8.18
N ALA A 57 -9.87 15.94 8.09
CA ALA A 57 -8.50 16.42 8.21
C ALA A 57 -7.85 15.98 9.54
N GLY A 58 -6.58 15.59 9.47
CA GLY A 58 -5.82 15.06 10.60
C GLY A 58 -5.98 13.56 10.83
N SER A 59 -6.86 12.88 10.07
CA SER A 59 -6.93 11.42 10.06
C SER A 59 -6.08 10.82 8.93
N ALA A 60 -5.50 9.66 9.20
CA ALA A 60 -4.63 8.95 8.27
C ALA A 60 -4.77 7.43 8.46
N PHE A 61 -4.36 6.66 7.48
CA PHE A 61 -4.16 5.21 7.60
C PHE A 61 -2.91 4.77 6.85
N THR A 62 -2.43 3.59 7.19
CA THR A 62 -1.34 2.93 6.48
C THR A 62 -1.80 1.57 5.99
N THR A 63 -1.45 1.23 4.76
CA THR A 63 -1.61 -0.14 4.23
C THR A 63 -0.26 -0.76 3.95
N ILE A 64 -0.14 -2.05 4.22
CA ILE A 64 1.05 -2.85 3.93
C ILE A 64 0.62 -4.00 3.02
N GLY A 65 0.96 -3.85 1.74
CA GLY A 65 0.87 -4.91 0.74
C GLY A 65 2.28 -5.20 0.21
N THR A 66 2.42 -5.48 -1.07
CA THR A 66 3.74 -5.51 -1.75
C THR A 66 4.46 -4.18 -1.55
N SER A 67 3.75 -3.08 -1.76
CA SER A 67 4.14 -1.71 -1.45
C SER A 67 3.52 -1.26 -0.13
N GLY A 68 4.10 -0.22 0.50
CA GLY A 68 3.52 0.45 1.66
C GLY A 68 2.91 1.79 1.25
N VAL A 69 1.74 2.10 1.77
CA VAL A 69 1.04 3.37 1.50
C VAL A 69 0.73 4.06 2.81
N VAL A 70 1.03 5.35 2.88
CA VAL A 70 0.52 6.26 3.92
C VAL A 70 -0.44 7.22 3.25
N TYR A 71 -1.68 7.20 3.68
CA TYR A 71 -2.76 8.06 3.20
C TYR A 71 -3.14 9.04 4.31
N ALA A 72 -3.24 10.33 4.00
CA ALA A 72 -3.67 11.36 4.93
C ALA A 72 -4.76 12.23 4.29
N HIS A 73 -5.92 12.33 4.94
CA HIS A 73 -7.03 13.16 4.50
C HIS A 73 -6.73 14.65 4.69
N THR A 74 -7.14 15.47 3.72
CA THR A 74 -7.02 16.93 3.78
C THR A 74 -8.28 17.60 3.22
N ASP A 75 -8.71 18.70 3.85
CA ASP A 75 -9.89 19.46 3.42
C ASP A 75 -9.58 20.42 2.27
N ARG A 76 -8.33 20.50 1.84
CA ARG A 76 -7.85 21.40 0.80
C ARG A 76 -6.78 20.72 -0.04
N VAL A 77 -6.68 21.13 -1.30
CA VAL A 77 -5.55 20.75 -2.17
C VAL A 77 -4.24 21.10 -1.48
N THR A 78 -3.38 20.09 -1.30
CA THR A 78 -2.05 20.27 -0.74
C THR A 78 -1.06 19.60 -1.71
N ILE A 79 -0.29 20.41 -2.41
CA ILE A 79 0.69 19.96 -3.39
C ILE A 79 2.10 20.14 -2.81
N ASP A 80 2.88 19.06 -2.80
CA ASP A 80 4.30 19.16 -2.51
C ASP A 80 5.03 19.64 -3.77
N PRO A 81 5.69 20.85 -3.75
CA PRO A 81 6.38 21.38 -4.91
C PRO A 81 7.53 20.49 -5.40
N ALA A 82 8.11 19.66 -4.54
CA ALA A 82 9.15 18.70 -4.89
C ALA A 82 8.59 17.37 -5.47
N GLY A 83 7.26 17.20 -5.50
CA GLY A 83 6.60 16.03 -6.06
C GLY A 83 6.83 14.71 -5.30
N ARG A 84 7.29 14.78 -4.03
CA ARG A 84 7.65 13.61 -3.22
C ARG A 84 6.45 12.78 -2.78
N VAL A 85 5.27 13.39 -2.75
CA VAL A 85 3.99 12.75 -2.42
C VAL A 85 2.96 13.04 -3.50
N HIS A 86 1.96 12.20 -3.59
CA HIS A 86 0.83 12.37 -4.51
C HIS A 86 -0.30 13.12 -3.83
N THR A 87 -1.05 13.89 -4.61
CA THR A 87 -2.31 14.53 -4.17
C THR A 87 -3.43 14.10 -5.10
N PHE A 88 -4.53 13.60 -4.53
CA PHE A 88 -5.72 13.15 -5.26
C PHE A 88 -7.00 13.62 -4.58
N CYS A 89 -8.11 13.57 -5.32
CA CYS A 89 -9.44 13.74 -4.76
C CYS A 89 -9.78 12.58 -3.82
N CYS A 90 -10.50 12.87 -2.73
CA CYS A 90 -11.09 11.86 -1.85
C CYS A 90 -12.39 11.30 -2.43
N ALA A 91 -12.89 10.22 -1.80
CA ALA A 91 -14.26 9.77 -2.00
C ALA A 91 -15.28 10.68 -1.28
N VAL A 92 -14.85 11.48 -0.31
CA VAL A 92 -15.64 12.55 0.31
C VAL A 92 -15.66 13.74 -0.63
N PRO A 93 -16.86 14.22 -1.05
CA PRO A 93 -16.96 15.33 -2.00
C PRO A 93 -16.24 16.60 -1.52
N GLY A 94 -15.51 17.24 -2.43
CA GLY A 94 -14.77 18.46 -2.17
C GLY A 94 -13.52 18.30 -1.29
N ALA A 95 -13.21 17.09 -0.83
CA ALA A 95 -12.01 16.80 -0.04
C ALA A 95 -10.90 16.14 -0.86
N TRP A 96 -9.70 16.13 -0.29
CA TRP A 96 -8.48 15.69 -0.92
C TRP A 96 -7.70 14.74 -0.01
N HIS A 97 -6.70 14.07 -0.55
CA HIS A 97 -5.72 13.36 0.26
C HIS A 97 -4.32 13.51 -0.29
N VAL A 98 -3.36 13.42 0.61
CA VAL A 98 -1.95 13.28 0.29
C VAL A 98 -1.55 11.84 0.54
N MET A 99 -0.78 11.26 -0.38
CA MET A 99 -0.39 9.86 -0.31
C MET A 99 1.09 9.69 -0.60
N GLY A 100 1.80 9.04 0.32
CA GLY A 100 3.15 8.53 0.12
C GLY A 100 3.12 7.03 -0.16
N VAL A 101 3.98 6.57 -1.08
CA VAL A 101 4.07 5.16 -1.46
C VAL A 101 5.53 4.73 -1.44
N THR A 102 5.89 3.76 -0.60
CA THR A 102 7.16 3.04 -0.67
C THR A 102 7.00 1.75 -1.48
N GLN A 103 8.01 1.41 -2.29
CA GLN A 103 7.94 0.23 -3.15
C GLN A 103 8.21 -1.09 -2.41
N GLY A 104 8.93 -1.04 -1.31
CA GLY A 104 9.47 -2.20 -0.63
C GLY A 104 8.88 -2.45 0.77
N ALA A 105 7.57 -2.64 0.91
CA ALA A 105 6.97 -3.05 2.20
C ALA A 105 6.94 -4.59 2.32
N GLY A 106 5.80 -5.24 2.17
CA GLY A 106 5.70 -6.70 2.21
C GLY A 106 6.56 -7.42 1.15
N LEU A 107 6.92 -6.71 0.07
CA LEU A 107 7.91 -7.20 -0.90
C LEU A 107 9.23 -7.55 -0.23
N SER A 108 9.71 -6.73 0.69
CA SER A 108 10.98 -6.94 1.40
C SER A 108 10.96 -8.23 2.21
N LEU A 109 9.90 -8.47 2.97
CA LEU A 109 9.73 -9.68 3.76
C LEU A 109 9.56 -10.91 2.86
N LYS A 110 8.78 -10.79 1.77
CA LYS A 110 8.63 -11.86 0.79
C LYS A 110 9.96 -12.21 0.14
N TRP A 111 10.73 -11.20 -0.29
CA TRP A 111 12.07 -11.38 -0.86
C TRP A 111 13.01 -12.10 0.13
N PHE A 112 13.05 -11.64 1.38
CA PHE A 112 13.88 -12.25 2.41
C PHE A 112 13.49 -13.72 2.64
N ARG A 113 12.18 -14.03 2.72
CA ARG A 113 11.68 -15.41 2.80
C ARG A 113 12.19 -16.26 1.64
N ASP A 114 12.05 -15.74 0.42
CA ASP A 114 12.32 -16.52 -0.80
C ASP A 114 13.82 -16.76 -1.02
N GLN A 115 14.67 -15.82 -0.61
CA GLN A 115 16.11 -15.90 -0.81
C GLN A 115 16.88 -16.52 0.37
N PHE A 116 16.41 -16.34 1.61
CA PHE A 116 17.21 -16.68 2.79
C PHE A 116 16.54 -17.68 3.73
N CYS A 117 15.25 -17.99 3.57
CA CYS A 117 14.49 -18.85 4.50
C CYS A 117 14.11 -20.21 3.88
N GLY A 118 15.05 -20.87 3.19
CA GLY A 118 14.83 -22.21 2.61
C GLY A 118 14.49 -23.26 3.68
N ALA A 119 15.26 -23.31 4.77
CA ALA A 119 15.02 -24.25 5.86
C ALA A 119 13.67 -24.02 6.56
N GLU A 120 13.26 -22.77 6.76
CA GLU A 120 11.95 -22.43 7.33
C GLU A 120 10.81 -22.84 6.40
N LYS A 121 10.99 -22.70 5.09
CA LYS A 121 9.99 -23.16 4.10
C LYS A 121 9.83 -24.68 4.14
N GLU A 122 10.91 -25.43 4.20
CA GLU A 122 10.87 -26.90 4.31
C GLU A 122 10.24 -27.35 5.64
N ALA A 123 10.67 -26.75 6.76
CA ALA A 123 10.10 -27.08 8.07
C ALA A 123 8.61 -26.74 8.15
N ALA A 124 8.19 -25.60 7.61
CA ALA A 124 6.78 -25.19 7.57
C ALA A 124 5.94 -26.16 6.75
N ALA A 125 6.44 -26.62 5.60
CA ALA A 125 5.77 -27.64 4.79
C ALA A 125 5.57 -28.95 5.55
N GLY A 126 6.59 -29.42 6.29
CA GLY A 126 6.49 -30.61 7.15
C GLY A 126 5.52 -30.46 8.33
N MET A 127 5.30 -29.24 8.80
CA MET A 127 4.39 -28.91 9.90
C MET A 127 2.98 -28.50 9.43
N ALA A 128 2.72 -28.46 8.13
CA ALA A 128 1.48 -27.93 7.53
C ALA A 128 1.14 -26.52 8.04
N THR A 129 2.15 -25.64 8.16
CA THR A 129 2.01 -24.23 8.60
C THR A 129 2.60 -23.27 7.57
N ASP A 130 2.34 -21.97 7.76
CA ASP A 130 2.92 -20.93 6.92
C ASP A 130 4.38 -20.64 7.34
N PRO A 131 5.36 -20.54 6.42
CA PRO A 131 6.73 -20.21 6.74
C PRO A 131 6.88 -18.86 7.48
N TYR A 132 5.99 -17.90 7.27
CA TYR A 132 6.00 -16.65 8.02
C TYR A 132 5.83 -16.84 9.52
N VAL A 133 5.07 -17.86 9.96
CA VAL A 133 4.94 -18.18 11.40
C VAL A 133 6.28 -18.57 12.03
N LEU A 134 7.14 -19.26 11.28
CA LEU A 134 8.48 -19.62 11.76
C LEU A 134 9.42 -18.42 11.71
N MET A 135 9.30 -17.58 10.69
CA MET A 135 10.06 -16.34 10.55
C MET A 135 9.72 -15.38 11.69
N ASP A 136 8.45 -15.19 12.04
CA ASP A 136 8.01 -14.34 13.16
C ASP A 136 8.63 -14.81 14.49
N LYS A 137 8.63 -16.13 14.75
CA LYS A 137 9.26 -16.69 15.95
C LYS A 137 10.76 -16.43 15.98
N GLN A 138 11.46 -16.50 14.84
CA GLN A 138 12.89 -16.17 14.76
C GLN A 138 13.17 -14.68 14.98
N ALA A 139 12.38 -13.81 14.33
CA ALA A 139 12.51 -12.36 14.51
C ALA A 139 12.26 -11.93 15.96
N ALA A 140 11.34 -12.60 16.65
CA ALA A 140 11.05 -12.34 18.07
C ALA A 140 12.23 -12.65 19.01
N LEU A 141 13.22 -13.43 18.59
CA LEU A 141 14.44 -13.70 19.34
C LEU A 141 15.47 -12.58 19.22
N SER A 142 15.29 -11.65 18.29
CA SER A 142 16.11 -10.45 18.16
C SER A 142 15.44 -9.28 18.90
N PRO A 143 16.20 -8.42 19.59
CA PRO A 143 15.63 -7.26 20.25
C PRO A 143 15.07 -6.25 19.25
N VAL A 144 14.18 -5.37 19.71
CA VAL A 144 13.74 -4.19 18.96
C VAL A 144 14.96 -3.37 18.55
N GLY A 145 14.99 -2.90 17.31
CA GLY A 145 16.16 -2.22 16.71
C GLY A 145 17.21 -3.20 16.17
N ALA A 146 16.89 -4.51 16.07
CA ALA A 146 17.71 -5.54 15.42
C ALA A 146 19.21 -5.44 15.74
N ASN A 147 19.60 -5.17 16.99
CA ASN A 147 20.96 -4.93 17.41
C ASN A 147 21.67 -3.79 16.64
N ARG A 148 20.94 -2.71 16.33
CA ARG A 148 21.37 -1.51 15.55
C ARG A 148 21.61 -1.81 14.07
N LEU A 149 21.00 -2.86 13.53
CA LEU A 149 20.99 -3.14 12.12
C LEU A 149 19.80 -2.42 11.47
N LEU A 150 20.05 -1.58 10.48
CA LEU A 150 19.01 -0.89 9.71
C LEU A 150 18.87 -1.56 8.35
N TYR A 151 17.63 -1.69 7.90
CA TYR A 151 17.32 -2.14 6.55
C TYR A 151 16.67 -1.01 5.73
N LEU A 152 17.21 -0.75 4.54
CA LEU A 152 16.62 0.17 3.57
C LEU A 152 15.93 -0.65 2.48
N PRO A 153 14.60 -0.51 2.31
CA PRO A 153 13.79 -1.43 1.49
C PRO A 153 13.82 -1.16 -0.02
N TYR A 154 14.82 -0.48 -0.54
CA TYR A 154 14.85 0.03 -1.91
C TYR A 154 15.26 -1.01 -2.96
N LEU A 155 14.78 -2.25 -2.83
CA LEU A 155 15.13 -3.37 -3.73
C LEU A 155 14.82 -3.09 -5.21
N MET A 156 13.78 -2.32 -5.48
CA MET A 156 13.28 -1.99 -6.81
C MET A 156 13.37 -0.49 -7.15
N GLY A 157 14.30 0.23 -6.51
CA GLY A 157 14.28 1.67 -6.48
C GLY A 157 13.30 2.19 -5.42
N GLU A 158 13.12 3.49 -5.32
CA GLU A 158 12.18 4.07 -4.38
C GLU A 158 11.36 5.20 -5.01
N ARG A 159 10.11 5.34 -4.53
CA ARG A 159 9.19 6.38 -4.93
C ARG A 159 9.19 7.51 -3.90
N THR A 160 8.33 7.46 -2.91
CA THR A 160 8.23 8.45 -1.84
C THR A 160 9.23 8.15 -0.72
N PRO A 161 10.03 9.10 -0.23
CA PRO A 161 10.14 10.50 -0.68
C PRO A 161 11.29 10.75 -1.66
N HIS A 162 12.03 9.74 -2.07
CA HIS A 162 13.32 9.89 -2.76
C HIS A 162 13.19 10.08 -4.28
N LEU A 163 12.17 9.47 -4.91
CA LEU A 163 11.95 9.48 -6.36
C LEU A 163 13.20 9.00 -7.13
N ASP A 164 13.87 7.98 -6.62
CA ASP A 164 15.10 7.45 -7.18
C ASP A 164 14.92 6.00 -7.66
N PRO A 165 14.80 5.76 -8.98
CA PRO A 165 14.69 4.41 -9.52
C PRO A 165 16.00 3.62 -9.44
N GLN A 166 17.13 4.27 -9.14
CA GLN A 166 18.44 3.64 -8.99
C GLN A 166 18.77 3.29 -7.52
N ALA A 167 17.97 3.73 -6.55
CA ALA A 167 18.14 3.34 -5.16
C ALA A 167 18.15 1.81 -5.02
N ARG A 168 18.90 1.28 -4.07
CA ARG A 168 19.00 -0.16 -3.82
C ARG A 168 18.88 -0.45 -2.33
N GLY A 169 18.40 -1.66 -2.01
CA GLY A 169 18.28 -2.14 -0.64
C GLY A 169 19.65 -2.22 0.04
N VAL A 170 19.67 -1.89 1.33
CA VAL A 170 20.91 -1.86 2.12
C VAL A 170 20.63 -2.42 3.52
N PHE A 171 21.55 -3.25 4.02
CA PHE A 171 21.70 -3.49 5.45
C PHE A 171 22.85 -2.61 5.96
N PHE A 172 22.53 -1.63 6.80
CA PHE A 172 23.52 -0.71 7.36
C PHE A 172 23.79 -1.04 8.83
N GLY A 173 25.06 -1.06 9.21
CA GLY A 173 25.49 -1.43 10.56
C GLY A 173 25.77 -2.92 10.75
N LEU A 174 25.82 -3.71 9.67
CA LEU A 174 26.11 -5.13 9.74
C LEU A 174 27.53 -5.38 10.32
N SER A 175 27.61 -6.31 11.27
CA SER A 175 28.85 -6.76 11.88
C SER A 175 28.83 -8.27 12.11
N ALA A 176 29.96 -8.86 12.54
CA ALA A 176 30.06 -10.30 12.80
C ALA A 176 29.21 -10.80 13.97
N MET A 177 28.61 -9.92 14.76
CA MET A 177 27.71 -10.29 15.87
C MET A 177 26.26 -10.53 15.42
N HIS A 178 25.88 -10.07 14.22
CA HIS A 178 24.52 -10.22 13.73
C HIS A 178 24.27 -11.63 13.17
N GLU A 179 23.13 -12.15 13.52
CA GLU A 179 22.62 -13.43 13.01
C GLU A 179 21.46 -13.21 12.03
N LYS A 180 21.04 -14.27 11.33
CA LYS A 180 19.90 -14.24 10.40
C LYS A 180 18.63 -13.66 11.04
N ARG A 181 18.39 -13.93 12.34
CA ARG A 181 17.25 -13.39 13.08
C ARG A 181 17.29 -11.86 13.17
N ASP A 182 18.49 -11.27 13.25
CA ASP A 182 18.66 -9.81 13.31
C ASP A 182 18.38 -9.18 11.95
N LEU A 183 18.85 -9.81 10.84
CA LEU A 183 18.52 -9.37 9.50
C LEU A 183 17.01 -9.44 9.24
N LEU A 184 16.39 -10.55 9.62
CA LEU A 184 14.94 -10.73 9.49
C LEU A 184 14.18 -9.68 10.30
N ARG A 185 14.61 -9.43 11.54
CA ARG A 185 14.03 -8.40 12.41
C ARG A 185 14.14 -7.01 11.78
N ALA A 186 15.30 -6.65 11.26
CA ALA A 186 15.51 -5.37 10.58
C ALA A 186 14.61 -5.20 9.33
N VAL A 187 14.34 -6.28 8.59
CA VAL A 187 13.41 -6.25 7.45
C VAL A 187 11.97 -6.05 7.88
N MET A 188 11.59 -6.51 9.08
CA MET A 188 10.23 -6.39 9.62
C MET A 188 9.95 -5.03 10.29
N GLU A 189 10.99 -4.31 10.73
CA GLU A 189 10.92 -2.97 11.33
C GLU A 189 10.96 -1.84 10.30
#